data_35dbe8ee1e5f0df0b50a6162fb8e8fd0
#
_entry.id   35dbe8ee1e5f0df0b50a6162fb8e8fd0
#
_cell.length_a   1.000
_cell.length_b   1.000
_cell.length_c   1.000
_cell.angle_alpha   90.00
_cell.angle_beta   90.00
_cell.angle_gamma   90.00
#
_symmetry.space_group_name_H-M   'P 1'
#
loop_
_entity.id
_entity.type
_entity.pdbx_description
1 polymer ?
#
loop_
_entity_poly.entity_id
_entity_poly.type
_entity_poly.pdbx_seq_one_letter_code
_entity_poly.pdbx_strand_id
1 'polypeptide(L)'
;MYRQTADEDRSILVTAFNGKVFGVDRATGQVRWKFPGPKHGEIELAVGSGVVVACAAKQLAFIEYATGRPLRVVDLVGEFPTRTVMLIDGPHIFAARAGEISCYSTGGDWLWTQPLKGEGLGDMSLALPGNARQADRVS
;
A
#
# COMPACT_ATOMS: atom_id res chain seq x y z
N MET A 1 14.77 -16.03 7.31
CA MET A 1 13.85 -16.38 6.24
C MET A 1 12.45 -15.90 6.60
N TYR A 2 11.82 -15.24 5.69
CA TYR A 2 10.46 -14.78 5.92
C TYR A 2 9.52 -15.98 6.07
N ARG A 3 8.70 -15.94 7.10
CA ARG A 3 7.70 -16.96 7.32
C ARG A 3 6.33 -16.33 7.24
N GLN A 4 5.58 -16.73 6.25
CA GLN A 4 4.21 -16.29 6.11
C GLN A 4 3.36 -16.97 7.19
N THR A 5 2.46 -16.22 7.81
CA THR A 5 1.54 -16.81 8.77
C THR A 5 0.58 -17.72 8.02
N ALA A 6 0.47 -18.97 8.51
CA ALA A 6 -0.32 -19.99 7.83
C ALA A 6 -1.82 -19.68 7.81
N ASP A 7 -2.26 -18.84 8.73
CA ASP A 7 -3.67 -18.49 8.91
C ASP A 7 -4.07 -17.18 8.23
N GLU A 8 -3.16 -16.54 7.51
CA GLU A 8 -3.51 -15.33 6.78
C GLU A 8 -4.42 -15.68 5.60
N ASP A 9 -5.55 -14.99 5.51
CA ASP A 9 -6.49 -15.20 4.43
C ASP A 9 -5.89 -14.75 3.10
N ARG A 10 -5.87 -15.65 2.13
CA ARG A 10 -5.33 -15.38 0.80
C ARG A 10 -6.36 -15.72 -0.28
N SER A 11 -7.63 -15.69 0.07
CA SER A 11 -8.71 -16.07 -0.85
C SER A 11 -9.04 -15.01 -1.89
N ILE A 12 -8.54 -13.78 -1.70
CA ILE A 12 -8.83 -12.67 -2.59
C ILE A 12 -7.54 -12.17 -3.23
N LEU A 13 -7.54 -12.13 -4.55
CA LEU A 13 -6.50 -11.46 -5.32
C LEU A 13 -6.93 -10.01 -5.52
N VAL A 14 -6.08 -9.09 -5.12
CA VAL A 14 -6.39 -7.67 -5.23
C VAL A 14 -5.70 -7.10 -6.45
N THR A 15 -6.43 -6.37 -7.26
CA THR A 15 -5.88 -5.70 -8.43
C THR A 15 -6.36 -4.25 -8.47
N ALA A 16 -5.57 -3.39 -9.07
CA ALA A 16 -5.92 -1.99 -9.24
C ALA A 16 -5.58 -1.57 -10.67
N PHE A 17 -6.51 -0.92 -11.30
CA PHE A 17 -6.27 -0.30 -12.59
C PHE A 17 -7.35 0.74 -12.86
N ASN A 18 -7.02 1.69 -13.71
CA ASN A 18 -7.94 2.72 -14.13
C ASN A 18 -8.60 3.43 -12.93
N GLY A 19 -7.80 3.70 -11.89
CA GLY A 19 -8.25 4.42 -10.71
C GLY A 19 -9.13 3.65 -9.75
N LYS A 20 -9.28 2.34 -9.94
CA LYS A 20 -10.17 1.51 -9.12
C LYS A 20 -9.42 0.33 -8.54
N VAL A 21 -9.94 -0.20 -7.44
CA VAL A 21 -9.38 -1.39 -6.80
C VAL A 21 -10.45 -2.48 -6.77
N PHE A 22 -10.06 -3.69 -7.13
CA PHE A 22 -10.96 -4.83 -7.16
C PHE A 22 -10.43 -5.96 -6.32
N GLY A 23 -11.33 -6.60 -5.58
CA GLY A 23 -11.05 -7.87 -4.94
C GLY A 23 -11.66 -8.99 -5.76
N VAL A 24 -10.84 -9.91 -6.21
CA VAL A 24 -11.26 -11.01 -7.08
C VAL A 24 -11.08 -12.31 -6.34
N ASP A 25 -12.09 -13.18 -6.41
CA ASP A 25 -11.98 -14.49 -5.81
C ASP A 25 -10.82 -15.25 -6.47
N ARG A 26 -9.86 -15.65 -5.66
CA ARG A 26 -8.66 -16.30 -6.17
C ARG A 26 -8.94 -17.62 -6.88
N ALA A 27 -9.94 -18.34 -6.42
CA ALA A 27 -10.23 -19.67 -6.96
C ALA A 27 -11.07 -19.62 -8.24
N THR A 28 -11.96 -18.64 -8.37
CA THR A 28 -12.95 -18.60 -9.46
C THR A 28 -12.75 -17.44 -10.43
N GLY A 29 -12.04 -16.39 -10.03
CA GLY A 29 -11.90 -15.19 -10.83
C GLY A 29 -13.08 -14.25 -10.75
N GLN A 30 -14.08 -14.55 -9.94
CA GLN A 30 -15.24 -13.66 -9.82
C GLN A 30 -14.89 -12.44 -8.99
N VAL A 31 -15.41 -11.27 -9.40
CA VAL A 31 -15.23 -10.03 -8.62
C VAL A 31 -16.07 -10.14 -7.35
N ARG A 32 -15.40 -10.02 -6.20
CA ARG A 32 -16.05 -10.07 -4.89
C ARG A 32 -16.40 -8.70 -4.39
N TRP A 33 -15.53 -7.73 -4.65
CA TRP A 33 -15.80 -6.34 -4.26
C TRP A 33 -15.04 -5.37 -5.18
N LYS A 34 -15.51 -4.15 -5.17
CA LYS A 34 -14.90 -3.05 -5.91
C LYS A 34 -14.85 -1.82 -5.01
N PHE A 35 -13.69 -1.19 -4.97
CA PHE A 35 -13.52 0.10 -4.34
C PHE A 35 -13.31 1.13 -5.45
N PRO A 36 -14.14 2.18 -5.53
CA PRO A 36 -14.09 3.10 -6.67
C PRO A 36 -12.82 3.94 -6.76
N GLY A 37 -12.05 3.92 -5.70
CA GLY A 37 -10.67 4.40 -5.74
C GLY A 37 -10.50 5.89 -5.79
N PRO A 38 -9.22 6.32 -5.79
CA PRO A 38 -8.90 7.74 -5.84
C PRO A 38 -8.90 8.34 -7.24
N LYS A 39 -9.52 7.74 -8.20
CA LYS A 39 -9.89 8.26 -9.52
C LYS A 39 -8.83 8.31 -10.60
N HIS A 40 -7.59 8.68 -10.32
CA HIS A 40 -6.62 8.94 -11.39
C HIS A 40 -5.27 8.34 -11.07
N GLY A 41 -4.58 7.97 -12.14
CA GLY A 41 -3.19 7.58 -12.06
C GLY A 41 -2.98 6.15 -11.66
N GLU A 42 -1.73 5.82 -11.49
CA GLU A 42 -1.33 4.50 -11.06
C GLU A 42 -1.56 4.35 -9.56
N ILE A 43 -1.99 3.16 -9.19
CA ILE A 43 -2.24 2.83 -7.80
C ILE A 43 -1.21 1.81 -7.37
N GLU A 44 -0.47 2.14 -6.31
CA GLU A 44 0.40 1.18 -5.64
C GLU A 44 -0.40 0.46 -4.58
N LEU A 45 -0.23 -0.85 -4.47
CA LEU A 45 -0.97 -1.67 -3.52
C LEU A 45 -0.04 -2.32 -2.52
N ALA A 46 -0.51 -2.41 -1.29
CA ALA A 46 0.06 -3.30 -0.30
C ALA A 46 -1.09 -4.02 0.38
N VAL A 47 -0.94 -5.32 0.59
CA VAL A 47 -1.99 -6.16 1.14
C VAL A 47 -1.43 -7.03 2.24
N GLY A 48 -2.08 -7.06 3.36
CA GLY A 48 -1.69 -7.89 4.49
C GLY A 48 -2.47 -7.51 5.73
N SER A 49 -2.44 -8.39 6.72
CA SER A 49 -3.06 -8.12 8.04
C SER A 49 -4.53 -7.69 7.92
N GLY A 50 -5.25 -8.27 6.96
CA GLY A 50 -6.67 -7.99 6.76
C GLY A 50 -6.97 -6.65 6.09
N VAL A 51 -5.97 -5.96 5.57
CA VAL A 51 -6.10 -4.62 5.02
C VAL A 51 -5.50 -4.55 3.64
N VAL A 52 -6.13 -3.80 2.76
CA VAL A 52 -5.57 -3.36 1.50
C VAL A 52 -5.27 -1.87 1.62
N VAL A 53 -4.05 -1.47 1.33
CA VAL A 53 -3.69 -0.07 1.27
C VAL A 53 -3.44 0.28 -0.18
N ALA A 54 -4.20 1.23 -0.69
CA ALA A 54 -4.06 1.72 -2.05
C ALA A 54 -3.54 3.15 -2.01
N CYS A 55 -2.39 3.36 -2.62
CA CYS A 55 -1.78 4.68 -2.69
C CYS A 55 -1.89 5.21 -4.11
N ALA A 56 -2.49 6.36 -4.27
CA ALA A 56 -2.56 7.04 -5.54
C ALA A 56 -2.39 8.53 -5.30
N ALA A 57 -1.51 9.15 -6.08
CA ALA A 57 -1.21 10.57 -5.95
C ALA A 57 -0.82 10.92 -4.52
N LYS A 58 -1.69 11.59 -3.79
CA LYS A 58 -1.42 12.08 -2.44
C LYS A 58 -2.23 11.39 -1.36
N GLN A 59 -2.88 10.27 -1.69
CA GLN A 59 -3.78 9.62 -0.74
C GLN A 59 -3.44 8.16 -0.50
N LEU A 60 -3.58 7.74 0.75
CA LEU A 60 -3.58 6.34 1.14
C LEU A 60 -5.01 5.97 1.51
N ALA A 61 -5.58 5.01 0.79
CA ALA A 61 -6.88 4.47 1.12
C ALA A 61 -6.70 3.13 1.83
N PHE A 62 -7.25 3.01 3.01
CA PHE A 62 -7.24 1.79 3.80
C PHE A 62 -8.57 1.09 3.60
N ILE A 63 -8.53 -0.14 3.11
CA ILE A 63 -9.70 -0.88 2.66
C ILE A 63 -9.72 -2.22 3.36
N GLU A 64 -10.89 -2.64 3.81
CA GLU A 64 -11.02 -3.97 4.41
C GLU A 64 -10.84 -5.04 3.34
N TYR A 65 -9.90 -5.94 3.56
CA TYR A 65 -9.53 -6.96 2.58
C TYR A 65 -10.70 -7.87 2.21
N ALA A 66 -11.48 -8.28 3.21
CA ALA A 66 -12.55 -9.27 2.99
C ALA A 66 -13.74 -8.71 2.23
N THR A 67 -14.03 -7.41 2.35
CA THR A 67 -15.28 -6.83 1.87
C THR A 67 -15.12 -5.69 0.89
N GLY A 68 -13.93 -5.08 0.81
CA GLY A 68 -13.72 -3.86 0.04
C GLY A 68 -14.27 -2.60 0.71
N ARG A 69 -14.70 -2.70 1.95
CA ARG A 69 -15.27 -1.58 2.67
C ARG A 69 -14.16 -0.57 2.98
N PRO A 70 -14.36 0.72 2.67
CA PRO A 70 -13.37 1.72 3.03
C PRO A 70 -13.30 1.89 4.55
N LEU A 71 -12.09 1.86 5.08
CA LEU A 71 -11.85 2.05 6.50
C LEU A 71 -11.42 3.49 6.79
N ARG A 72 -10.52 4.02 5.96
CA ARG A 72 -10.02 5.36 6.15
C ARG A 72 -9.28 5.83 4.91
N VAL A 73 -9.30 7.13 4.66
CA VAL A 73 -8.47 7.77 3.64
C VAL A 73 -7.60 8.80 4.34
N VAL A 74 -6.31 8.75 4.07
CA VAL A 74 -5.32 9.64 4.68
C VAL A 74 -4.64 10.41 3.57
N ASP A 75 -4.54 11.73 3.73
CA ASP A 75 -3.80 12.56 2.79
C ASP A 75 -2.32 12.53 3.13
N LEU A 76 -1.50 12.37 2.10
CA LEU A 76 -0.06 12.50 2.22
C LEU A 76 0.34 13.94 2.01
N VAL A 77 1.26 14.42 2.84
CA VAL A 77 1.71 15.81 2.77
C VAL A 77 2.80 15.93 1.71
N GLY A 78 2.78 17.05 0.97
CA GLY A 78 3.81 17.40 -0.01
C GLY A 78 3.54 16.84 -1.39
N GLU A 79 4.32 17.31 -2.35
CA GLU A 79 4.28 16.84 -3.72
C GLU A 79 5.65 16.33 -4.09
N PHE A 80 5.69 15.06 -4.50
CA PHE A 80 6.94 14.42 -4.83
C PHE A 80 6.84 13.77 -6.20
N PRO A 81 7.91 13.87 -7.00
CA PRO A 81 7.90 13.28 -8.35
C PRO A 81 8.11 11.78 -8.37
N THR A 82 8.41 11.17 -7.23
CA THR A 82 8.71 9.75 -7.18
C THR A 82 7.48 8.95 -6.78
N ARG A 83 7.51 7.67 -7.10
CA ARG A 83 6.48 6.74 -6.66
C ARG A 83 6.61 6.45 -5.19
N THR A 84 5.50 6.11 -4.59
CA THR A 84 5.46 5.63 -3.22
C THR A 84 5.63 4.12 -3.24
N VAL A 85 6.55 3.61 -2.43
CA VAL A 85 6.63 2.17 -2.17
C VAL A 85 6.10 1.91 -0.79
N MET A 86 5.44 0.78 -0.62
CA MET A 86 4.81 0.43 0.65
C MET A 86 5.13 -0.99 1.05
N LEU A 87 5.16 -1.21 2.36
CA LEU A 87 5.44 -2.50 2.93
C LEU A 87 4.57 -2.67 4.17
N ILE A 88 3.84 -3.77 4.23
CA ILE A 88 3.03 -4.11 5.41
C ILE A 88 3.76 -5.18 6.21
N ASP A 89 3.87 -4.96 7.50
CA ASP A 89 4.45 -5.94 8.41
C ASP A 89 3.67 -5.91 9.72
N GLY A 90 2.87 -6.96 9.96
CA GLY A 90 2.02 -7.03 11.13
C GLY A 90 1.09 -5.82 11.25
N PRO A 91 1.14 -5.08 12.36
CA PRO A 91 0.22 -3.95 12.57
C PRO A 91 0.69 -2.65 11.91
N HIS A 92 1.77 -2.69 11.14
CA HIS A 92 2.39 -1.48 10.61
C HIS A 92 2.44 -1.45 9.10
N ILE A 93 2.27 -0.26 8.55
CA ILE A 93 2.45 0.02 7.14
C ILE A 93 3.53 1.09 7.03
N PHE A 94 4.53 0.82 6.21
CA PHE A 94 5.58 1.78 5.92
C PHE A 94 5.39 2.29 4.50
N ALA A 95 5.41 3.60 4.33
CA ALA A 95 5.27 4.24 3.03
C ALA A 95 6.47 5.15 2.82
N ALA A 96 7.14 5.00 1.70
CA ALA A 96 8.36 5.74 1.41
C ALA A 96 8.28 6.38 0.05
N ARG A 97 8.69 7.62 -0.01
CA ARG A 97 8.83 8.35 -1.28
C ARG A 97 9.76 9.54 -1.10
N ALA A 98 10.56 9.79 -2.12
CA ALA A 98 11.39 11.01 -2.23
C ALA A 98 12.23 11.28 -0.98
N GLY A 99 12.78 10.23 -0.38
CA GLY A 99 13.66 10.37 0.78
C GLY A 99 12.96 10.44 2.12
N GLU A 100 11.65 10.21 2.16
CA GLU A 100 10.87 10.28 3.39
C GLU A 100 10.15 8.96 3.63
N ILE A 101 10.18 8.50 4.87
CA ILE A 101 9.51 7.27 5.28
C ILE A 101 8.48 7.60 6.35
N SER A 102 7.26 7.14 6.15
CA SER A 102 6.20 7.29 7.16
C SER A 102 5.68 5.93 7.58
N CYS A 103 5.35 5.81 8.84
CA CYS A 103 4.75 4.60 9.41
C CYS A 103 3.33 4.90 9.86
N TYR A 104 2.42 4.00 9.48
CA TYR A 104 1.01 4.06 9.88
C TYR A 104 0.61 2.74 10.50
N SER A 105 -0.39 2.78 11.36
CA SER A 105 -1.06 1.55 11.78
C SER A 105 -1.91 1.01 10.64
N THR A 106 -2.33 -0.24 10.73
CA THR A 106 -3.24 -0.83 9.73
C THR A 106 -4.61 -0.19 9.73
N GLY A 107 -4.95 0.58 10.77
CA GLY A 107 -6.18 1.38 10.82
C GLY A 107 -6.03 2.77 10.20
N GLY A 108 -4.83 3.13 9.76
CA GLY A 108 -4.59 4.41 9.12
C GLY A 108 -4.10 5.52 10.04
N ASP A 109 -3.75 5.20 11.29
CA ASP A 109 -3.19 6.21 12.19
C ASP A 109 -1.72 6.44 11.88
N TRP A 110 -1.34 7.70 11.73
CA TRP A 110 0.05 8.07 11.55
C TRP A 110 0.81 7.86 12.85
N LEU A 111 1.96 7.20 12.77
CA LEU A 111 2.78 6.90 13.95
C LEU A 111 4.07 7.71 13.98
N TRP A 112 4.78 7.77 12.87
CA TRP A 112 6.00 8.57 12.77
C TRP A 112 6.38 8.81 11.31
N THR A 113 7.23 9.80 11.11
CA THR A 113 7.84 10.11 9.82
C THR A 113 9.32 10.36 10.02
N GLN A 114 10.15 9.76 9.17
CA GLN A 114 11.58 10.03 9.09
C GLN A 114 11.86 10.75 7.77
N PRO A 115 12.21 12.01 7.79
CA PRO A 115 12.37 12.77 6.55
C PRO A 115 13.69 12.58 5.84
N LEU A 116 14.71 12.00 6.47
CA LEU A 116 16.05 11.81 5.90
C LEU A 116 16.57 13.10 5.26
N LYS A 117 16.51 14.19 6.01
CA LYS A 117 16.84 15.52 5.49
C LYS A 117 18.27 15.61 4.98
N GLY A 118 18.43 16.28 3.86
CA GLY A 118 19.75 16.53 3.29
C GLY A 118 20.33 15.36 2.48
N GLU A 119 19.60 14.25 2.39
CA GLU A 119 20.10 13.07 1.69
C GLU A 119 19.66 13.01 0.24
N GLY A 120 18.85 13.95 -0.22
CA GLY A 120 18.43 14.01 -1.61
C GLY A 120 17.00 13.54 -1.82
N LEU A 121 16.61 13.51 -3.08
CA LEU A 121 15.32 13.01 -3.53
C LEU A 121 15.56 11.84 -4.47
N GLY A 122 14.58 10.98 -4.62
CA GLY A 122 14.70 9.88 -5.55
C GLY A 122 13.79 8.73 -5.16
N ASP A 123 13.80 7.72 -6.01
CA ASP A 123 13.03 6.51 -5.77
C ASP A 123 13.63 5.75 -4.60
N MET A 124 12.77 5.11 -3.83
CA MET A 124 13.17 4.43 -2.60
C MET A 124 12.83 2.95 -2.67
N SER A 125 13.49 2.20 -1.83
CA SER A 125 13.13 0.82 -1.55
C SER A 125 13.00 0.65 -0.05
N LEU A 126 12.22 -0.34 0.36
CA LEU A 126 12.02 -0.69 1.75
C LEU A 126 12.28 -2.17 1.93
N ALA A 127 12.85 -2.54 3.05
CA ALA A 127 13.09 -3.94 3.33
C ALA A 127 13.04 -4.22 4.82
N LEU A 128 12.43 -5.33 5.17
CA LEU A 128 12.55 -6.01 6.45
C LEU A 128 12.99 -7.43 6.16
N PRO A 129 13.51 -8.17 7.14
CA PRO A 129 13.88 -9.55 6.88
C PRO A 129 12.75 -10.33 6.21
N GLY A 130 13.03 -10.88 5.02
CA GLY A 130 12.06 -11.64 4.26
C GLY A 130 10.97 -10.85 3.56
N ASN A 131 11.03 -9.52 3.59
CA ASN A 131 10.00 -8.68 2.98
C ASN A 131 10.65 -7.41 2.42
N ALA A 132 10.49 -7.18 1.13
CA ALA A 132 11.13 -6.04 0.47
C ALA A 132 10.26 -5.48 -0.64
N ARG A 133 10.37 -4.17 -0.85
CA ARG A 133 9.71 -3.47 -1.94
C ARG A 133 10.66 -2.45 -2.55
N GLN A 134 10.62 -2.33 -3.85
CA GLN A 134 11.41 -1.36 -4.59
C GLN A 134 10.48 -0.55 -5.49
N ALA A 135 10.87 0.68 -5.76
CA ALA A 135 10.14 1.49 -6.73
C ALA A 135 10.25 0.84 -8.11
N ASP A 136 9.17 0.88 -8.86
CA ASP A 136 9.18 0.37 -10.22
C ASP A 136 10.15 1.16 -11.07
N ARG A 137 10.87 0.45 -11.91
CA ARG A 137 11.70 1.09 -12.88
C ARG A 137 10.87 1.45 -14.10
N VAL A 138 11.01 2.68 -14.52
CA VAL A 138 10.44 3.10 -15.79
C VAL A 138 11.45 2.71 -16.87
N SER A 139 11.05 1.80 -17.71
CA SER A 139 11.89 1.37 -18.83
C SER A 139 11.62 2.19 -20.06
#